data_76a333a0adae11b576256f43718afacf
#
_entry.id   76a333a0adae11b576256f43718afacf
#
_cell.length_a   1.000
_cell.length_b   1.000
_cell.length_c   1.000
_cell.angle_alpha   90.00
_cell.angle_beta   90.00
_cell.angle_gamma   90.00
#
_symmetry.space_group_name_H-M   'P 1'
#
loop_
_entity.id
_entity.type
_entity.pdbx_description
1 polymer ?
#
loop_
_entity_poly.entity_id
_entity_poly.type
_entity_poly.pdbx_seq_one_letter_code
_entity_poly.pdbx_strand_id
1 'polypeptide(L)'
;GIKEPYWEKDGLPANMWTHSPIDQLTAMSRGPNGEYSVLHAYINGAEAHPFNFMTDQQCFDYVAHIATKMRPSLRGILTPIAVQSCGRDPFGAGDWLCWQTGQIQKYGNHLREGLPRVAFCGEHTAILERGLEGAMESGERVALEILTNA
;
A
#
# COMPACT_ATOMS: atom_id res chain seq x y z
N GLY A 1 -12.13 3.15 11.09
CA GLY A 1 -12.59 2.28 12.17
C GLY A 1 -13.95 1.67 11.86
N ILE A 2 -14.21 0.52 12.41
CA ILE A 2 -15.51 -0.17 12.41
C ILE A 2 -15.95 -0.42 13.85
N LYS A 3 -17.26 -0.31 14.10
CA LYS A 3 -17.83 -0.45 15.44
C LYS A 3 -18.29 -1.87 15.76
N GLU A 4 -18.50 -2.69 14.75
CA GLU A 4 -19.06 -4.04 14.87
C GLU A 4 -18.65 -4.92 13.69
N PRO A 5 -18.67 -6.26 13.84
CA PRO A 5 -18.34 -7.21 12.77
C PRO A 5 -19.46 -7.25 11.71
N TYR A 6 -19.39 -6.35 10.74
CA TYR A 6 -20.38 -6.19 9.66
C TYR A 6 -20.58 -7.45 8.82
N TRP A 7 -19.56 -8.29 8.70
CA TRP A 7 -19.58 -9.54 7.93
C TRP A 7 -20.51 -10.60 8.53
N GLU A 8 -20.74 -10.57 9.84
CA GLU A 8 -21.68 -11.49 10.50
C GLU A 8 -23.12 -11.19 10.07
N LYS A 9 -23.46 -9.91 9.89
CA LYS A 9 -24.78 -9.49 9.39
C LYS A 9 -25.00 -9.88 7.93
N ASP A 10 -23.93 -9.88 7.13
CA ASP A 10 -24.00 -10.19 5.72
C ASP A 10 -23.93 -11.70 5.45
N GLY A 11 -23.44 -12.51 6.39
CA GLY A 11 -23.13 -13.92 6.18
C GLY A 11 -22.03 -14.14 5.15
N LEU A 12 -21.11 -13.18 4.99
CA LEU A 12 -20.03 -13.18 4.01
C LEU A 12 -18.66 -13.01 4.70
N PRO A 13 -17.54 -13.37 4.05
CA PRO A 13 -16.21 -13.10 4.61
C PRO A 13 -15.96 -11.62 4.91
N ALA A 14 -15.16 -11.34 5.94
CA ALA A 14 -14.77 -9.98 6.31
C ALA A 14 -13.94 -9.29 5.23
N ASN A 15 -13.03 -10.03 4.62
CA ASN A 15 -12.14 -9.53 3.58
C ASN A 15 -12.72 -9.76 2.19
N MET A 16 -12.42 -8.85 1.27
CA MET A 16 -12.84 -8.98 -0.13
C MET A 16 -11.83 -8.33 -1.08
N TRP A 17 -11.69 -8.95 -2.25
CA TRP A 17 -11.13 -8.35 -3.45
C TRP A 17 -12.27 -7.90 -4.35
N THR A 18 -12.12 -6.77 -5.01
CA THR A 18 -13.23 -6.20 -5.80
C THR A 18 -12.76 -5.71 -7.17
N HIS A 19 -13.71 -5.54 -8.10
CA HIS A 19 -13.50 -4.83 -9.36
C HIS A 19 -14.00 -3.37 -9.29
N SER A 20 -14.33 -2.89 -8.09
CA SER A 20 -14.65 -1.48 -7.88
C SER A 20 -13.36 -0.66 -7.82
N PRO A 21 -13.43 0.69 -7.77
CA PRO A 21 -12.25 1.52 -7.52
C PRO A 21 -11.50 1.23 -6.21
N ILE A 22 -12.09 0.44 -5.31
CA ILE A 22 -11.40 -0.11 -4.13
C ILE A 22 -11.00 -1.54 -4.47
N ASP A 23 -9.71 -1.81 -4.65
CA ASP A 23 -9.24 -3.13 -5.02
C ASP A 23 -9.47 -4.16 -3.91
N GLN A 24 -9.22 -3.75 -2.66
CA GLN A 24 -9.29 -4.63 -1.52
C GLN A 24 -9.88 -3.94 -0.30
N LEU A 25 -10.75 -4.66 0.41
CA LEU A 25 -11.17 -4.34 1.76
C LEU A 25 -10.73 -5.45 2.71
N THR A 26 -9.97 -5.10 3.74
CA THR A 26 -9.43 -6.05 4.71
C THR A 26 -9.78 -5.62 6.12
N ALA A 27 -10.46 -6.50 6.86
CA ALA A 27 -10.68 -6.30 8.27
C ALA A 27 -9.39 -6.64 9.05
N MET A 28 -8.95 -5.71 9.88
CA MET A 28 -7.72 -5.83 10.66
C MET A 28 -8.03 -5.76 12.15
N SER A 29 -7.30 -6.58 12.92
CA SER A 29 -7.34 -6.54 14.39
C SER A 29 -6.45 -5.41 14.90
N ARG A 30 -6.92 -4.71 15.93
CA ARG A 30 -6.15 -3.68 16.65
C ARG A 30 -6.08 -3.91 18.15
N GLY A 31 -6.72 -4.93 18.66
CA GLY A 31 -6.78 -5.18 20.11
C GLY A 31 -5.88 -6.32 20.55
N PRO A 32 -5.47 -6.34 21.83
CA PRO A 32 -4.74 -7.46 22.41
C PRO A 32 -5.54 -8.76 22.40
N ASN A 33 -6.84 -8.67 22.26
CA ASN A 33 -7.77 -9.82 22.21
C ASN A 33 -8.14 -10.25 20.79
N GLY A 34 -7.48 -9.71 19.76
CA GLY A 34 -7.75 -10.06 18.37
C GLY A 34 -9.05 -9.46 17.80
N GLU A 35 -9.61 -8.45 18.45
CA GLU A 35 -10.84 -7.78 17.99
C GLU A 35 -10.59 -7.02 16.69
N TYR A 36 -11.41 -7.29 15.69
CA TYR A 36 -11.42 -6.54 14.44
C TYR A 36 -12.07 -5.17 14.65
N SER A 37 -11.27 -4.12 14.55
CA SER A 37 -11.73 -2.74 14.77
C SER A 37 -11.36 -1.79 13.64
N VAL A 38 -10.64 -2.25 12.65
CA VAL A 38 -10.19 -1.48 11.49
C VAL A 38 -10.60 -2.16 10.20
N LEU A 39 -11.15 -1.40 9.27
CA LEU A 39 -11.33 -1.79 7.88
C LEU A 39 -10.32 -1.00 7.06
N HIS A 40 -9.39 -1.71 6.44
CA HIS A 40 -8.40 -1.16 5.53
C HIS A 40 -8.93 -1.24 4.10
N ALA A 41 -9.01 -0.12 3.42
CA ALA A 41 -9.30 -0.04 1.99
C ALA A 41 -8.00 0.21 1.25
N TYR A 42 -7.68 -0.64 0.30
CA TYR A 42 -6.47 -0.55 -0.52
C TYR A 42 -6.85 -0.26 -1.96
N ILE A 43 -6.17 0.73 -2.56
CA ILE A 43 -6.47 1.24 -3.90
C ILE A 43 -5.15 1.40 -4.64
N ASN A 44 -5.02 0.80 -5.81
CA ASN A 44 -3.80 0.79 -6.59
C ASN A 44 -3.96 1.39 -7.99
N GLY A 45 -2.84 1.51 -8.66
CA GLY A 45 -2.77 1.83 -10.09
C GLY A 45 -3.43 3.16 -10.44
N ALA A 46 -4.12 3.20 -11.56
CA ALA A 46 -4.77 4.40 -12.06
C ALA A 46 -5.89 4.91 -11.14
N GLU A 47 -6.57 4.00 -10.44
CA GLU A 47 -7.66 4.35 -9.52
C GLU A 47 -7.16 5.08 -8.27
N ALA A 48 -5.89 4.90 -7.88
CA ALA A 48 -5.29 5.62 -6.77
C ALA A 48 -4.94 7.07 -7.10
N HIS A 49 -4.70 7.40 -8.37
CA HIS A 49 -4.22 8.72 -8.79
C HIS A 49 -5.12 9.89 -8.36
N PRO A 50 -6.46 9.84 -8.49
CA PRO A 50 -7.32 10.92 -8.03
C PRO A 50 -7.19 11.26 -6.55
N PHE A 51 -6.86 10.28 -5.70
CA PHE A 51 -6.72 10.46 -4.26
C PHE A 51 -5.56 11.37 -3.87
N ASN A 52 -4.58 11.58 -4.76
CA ASN A 52 -3.48 12.51 -4.54
C ASN A 52 -3.96 13.97 -4.44
N PHE A 53 -5.12 14.28 -5.00
CA PHE A 53 -5.69 15.64 -5.09
C PHE A 53 -6.90 15.84 -4.16
N MET A 54 -7.32 14.82 -3.42
CA MET A 54 -8.44 14.88 -2.49
C MET A 54 -7.94 15.21 -1.08
N THR A 55 -8.78 15.85 -0.28
CA THR A 55 -8.55 15.92 1.18
C THR A 55 -8.80 14.54 1.80
N ASP A 56 -8.29 14.30 3.01
CA ASP A 56 -8.52 13.04 3.71
C ASP A 56 -10.01 12.77 3.94
N GLN A 57 -10.79 13.81 4.21
CA GLN A 57 -12.25 13.67 4.34
C GLN A 57 -12.90 13.25 3.01
N GLN A 58 -12.49 13.84 1.89
CA GLN A 58 -13.00 13.44 0.57
C GLN A 58 -12.63 12.00 0.22
N CYS A 59 -11.40 11.58 0.55
CA CYS A 59 -10.97 10.18 0.38
C CYS A 59 -11.85 9.24 1.20
N PHE A 60 -12.08 9.58 2.48
CA PHE A 60 -12.93 8.78 3.35
C PHE A 60 -14.37 8.69 2.83
N ASP A 61 -14.98 9.82 2.46
CA ASP A 61 -16.37 9.85 1.98
C ASP A 61 -16.53 9.03 0.70
N TYR A 62 -15.57 9.12 -0.22
CA TYR A 62 -15.55 8.32 -1.43
C TYR A 62 -15.46 6.82 -1.14
N VAL A 63 -14.50 6.40 -0.30
CA VAL A 63 -14.31 5.01 0.09
C VAL A 63 -15.52 4.48 0.84
N ALA A 64 -16.07 5.24 1.79
CA ALA A 64 -17.26 4.86 2.54
C ALA A 64 -18.48 4.69 1.63
N HIS A 65 -18.64 5.57 0.64
CA HIS A 65 -19.72 5.46 -0.35
C HIS A 65 -19.63 4.16 -1.16
N ILE A 66 -18.45 3.83 -1.70
CA ILE A 66 -18.24 2.60 -2.48
C ILE A 66 -18.39 1.37 -1.58
N ALA A 67 -17.75 1.37 -0.41
CA ALA A 67 -17.80 0.25 0.53
C ALA A 67 -19.24 -0.07 0.98
N THR A 68 -20.04 0.96 1.28
CA THR A 68 -21.45 0.77 1.68
C THR A 68 -22.37 0.36 0.55
N LYS A 69 -22.01 0.64 -0.71
CA LYS A 69 -22.73 0.06 -1.87
C LYS A 69 -22.46 -1.43 -1.99
N MET A 70 -21.22 -1.86 -1.79
CA MET A 70 -20.84 -3.28 -1.86
C MET A 70 -21.34 -4.08 -0.64
N ARG A 71 -21.27 -3.46 0.53
CA ARG A 71 -21.61 -4.05 1.84
C ARG A 71 -22.53 -3.10 2.61
N PRO A 72 -23.85 -3.17 2.40
CA PRO A 72 -24.82 -2.28 3.07
C PRO A 72 -24.75 -2.30 4.60
N SER A 73 -24.28 -3.38 5.20
CA SER A 73 -24.05 -3.52 6.64
C SER A 73 -22.99 -2.54 7.19
N LEU A 74 -22.12 -1.99 6.34
CA LEU A 74 -21.15 -0.96 6.72
C LEU A 74 -21.77 0.42 6.96
N ARG A 75 -23.04 0.61 6.59
CA ARG A 75 -23.69 1.93 6.69
C ARG A 75 -23.81 2.38 8.14
N GLY A 76 -23.25 3.56 8.44
CA GLY A 76 -23.32 4.19 9.75
C GLY A 76 -22.34 3.64 10.80
N ILE A 77 -21.52 2.63 10.46
CA ILE A 77 -20.54 2.07 11.39
C ILE A 77 -19.09 2.44 11.07
N LEU A 78 -18.86 3.09 9.92
CA LEU A 78 -17.52 3.52 9.51
C LEU A 78 -17.16 4.85 10.17
N THR A 79 -15.92 4.94 10.66
CA THR A 79 -15.30 6.20 11.12
C THR A 79 -13.91 6.34 10.51
N PRO A 80 -13.51 7.55 10.06
CA PRO A 80 -12.16 7.77 9.54
C PRO A 80 -11.13 7.56 10.67
N ILE A 81 -10.00 6.95 10.33
CA ILE A 81 -8.84 6.84 11.22
C ILE A 81 -7.64 7.54 10.59
N ALA A 82 -7.29 7.14 9.37
CA ALA A 82 -6.17 7.70 8.63
C ALA A 82 -6.37 7.47 7.14
N VAL A 83 -5.78 8.35 6.35
CA VAL A 83 -5.60 8.21 4.89
C VAL A 83 -4.11 8.34 4.60
N GLN A 84 -3.56 7.38 3.88
CA GLN A 84 -2.21 7.43 3.36
C GLN A 84 -2.27 7.37 1.84
N SER A 85 -1.72 8.38 1.18
CA SER A 85 -1.53 8.38 -0.27
C SER A 85 -0.05 8.49 -0.58
N CYS A 86 0.54 7.40 -1.09
CA CYS A 86 1.96 7.35 -1.44
C CYS A 86 2.31 8.35 -2.55
N GLY A 87 1.35 8.63 -3.44
CA GLY A 87 1.54 9.62 -4.50
C GLY A 87 1.59 11.09 -4.03
N ARG A 88 1.21 11.38 -2.78
CA ARG A 88 1.36 12.72 -2.17
C ARG A 88 2.74 12.94 -1.56
N ASP A 89 3.49 11.85 -1.33
CA ASP A 89 4.84 11.95 -0.80
C ASP A 89 5.79 12.41 -1.92
N PRO A 90 6.42 13.59 -1.80
CA PRO A 90 7.29 14.12 -2.84
C PRO A 90 8.59 13.31 -3.01
N PHE A 91 8.94 12.48 -2.04
CA PHE A 91 10.14 11.64 -2.08
C PHE A 91 9.83 10.20 -2.48
N GLY A 92 8.68 9.67 -2.09
CA GLY A 92 8.23 8.32 -2.42
C GLY A 92 7.54 8.25 -3.78
N ALA A 93 6.56 9.11 -3.99
CA ALA A 93 5.73 9.23 -5.20
C ALA A 93 5.09 7.91 -5.71
N GLY A 94 5.16 6.85 -4.92
CA GLY A 94 4.64 5.52 -5.25
C GLY A 94 4.82 4.54 -4.11
N ASP A 95 4.36 3.32 -4.29
CA ASP A 95 4.41 2.26 -3.28
C ASP A 95 5.51 1.23 -3.62
N TRP A 96 5.46 0.65 -4.80
CA TRP A 96 6.47 -0.31 -5.27
C TRP A 96 6.76 -0.20 -6.76
N LEU A 97 7.87 -0.82 -7.17
CA LEU A 97 8.30 -0.80 -8.57
C LEU A 97 7.36 -1.65 -9.45
N CYS A 98 6.83 -1.01 -10.47
CA CYS A 98 6.06 -1.65 -11.54
C CYS A 98 6.79 -1.50 -12.88
N TRP A 99 7.31 -2.61 -13.41
CA TRP A 99 7.99 -2.62 -14.70
C TRP A 99 7.00 -2.56 -15.87
N GLN A 100 7.24 -1.64 -16.78
CA GLN A 100 6.60 -1.65 -18.09
C GLN A 100 7.32 -2.66 -19.03
N THR A 101 6.64 -3.02 -20.12
CA THR A 101 7.21 -3.92 -21.12
C THR A 101 8.58 -3.47 -21.60
N GLY A 102 9.57 -4.33 -21.53
CA GLY A 102 10.94 -4.08 -21.95
C GLY A 102 11.82 -3.29 -20.96
N GLN A 103 11.26 -2.72 -19.91
CA GLN A 103 12.02 -1.91 -18.95
C GLN A 103 12.98 -2.75 -18.11
N ILE A 104 12.59 -3.93 -17.68
CA ILE A 104 13.44 -4.80 -16.86
C ILE A 104 14.73 -5.20 -17.62
N GLN A 105 14.63 -5.46 -18.92
CA GLN A 105 15.77 -5.80 -19.76
C GLN A 105 16.71 -4.57 -19.93
N LYS A 106 16.13 -3.39 -20.04
CA LYS A 106 16.88 -2.15 -20.28
C LYS A 106 17.53 -1.59 -19.01
N TYR A 107 16.82 -1.64 -17.87
CA TYR A 107 17.23 -0.90 -16.68
C TYR A 107 17.52 -1.79 -15.46
N GLY A 108 17.06 -3.05 -15.45
CA GLY A 108 17.09 -3.90 -14.25
C GLY A 108 18.49 -4.08 -13.64
N ASN A 109 19.52 -4.17 -14.47
CA ASN A 109 20.91 -4.27 -13.99
C ASN A 109 21.47 -2.92 -13.49
N HIS A 110 20.99 -1.80 -14.04
CA HIS A 110 21.50 -0.46 -13.73
C HIS A 110 20.93 0.12 -12.43
N LEU A 111 19.82 -0.37 -11.93
CA LEU A 111 19.20 0.15 -10.69
C LEU A 111 20.09 0.00 -9.45
N ARG A 112 21.06 -0.90 -9.50
CA ARG A 112 22.00 -1.17 -8.41
C ARG A 112 23.36 -0.47 -8.58
N GLU A 113 23.59 0.07 -9.76
CA GLU A 113 24.84 0.78 -10.03
C GLU A 113 24.84 2.11 -9.28
N GLY A 114 25.76 2.23 -8.31
CA GLY A 114 25.97 3.49 -7.59
C GLY A 114 26.77 4.49 -8.41
N LEU A 115 26.77 5.72 -7.96
CA LEU A 115 27.71 6.76 -8.40
C LEU A 115 28.84 6.86 -7.37
N PRO A 116 29.98 7.52 -7.67
CA PRO A 116 31.15 7.53 -6.78
C PRO A 116 30.87 7.91 -5.31
N ARG A 117 29.81 8.65 -5.04
CA ARG A 117 29.41 9.10 -3.69
C ARG A 117 27.93 8.89 -3.40
N VAL A 118 27.22 8.15 -4.23
CA VAL A 118 25.78 7.89 -4.10
C VAL A 118 25.53 6.42 -4.35
N ALA A 119 24.94 5.75 -3.39
CA ALA A 119 24.50 4.38 -3.51
C ALA A 119 22.96 4.33 -3.46
N PHE A 120 22.38 3.35 -4.16
CA PHE A 120 20.92 3.17 -4.24
C PHE A 120 20.49 1.90 -3.52
N CYS A 121 19.55 2.06 -2.58
CA CYS A 121 18.85 0.95 -1.96
C CYS A 121 17.33 1.19 -2.03
N GLY A 122 16.58 0.15 -1.77
CA GLY A 122 15.13 0.11 -1.82
C GLY A 122 14.65 -1.17 -2.48
N GLU A 123 13.38 -1.48 -2.33
CA GLU A 123 12.73 -2.67 -2.89
C GLU A 123 13.03 -2.83 -4.40
N HIS A 124 13.08 -1.72 -5.13
CA HIS A 124 13.35 -1.70 -6.58
C HIS A 124 14.78 -2.13 -6.98
N THR A 125 15.71 -2.15 -6.03
CA THR A 125 17.10 -2.58 -6.23
C THR A 125 17.39 -3.98 -5.69
N ALA A 126 16.42 -4.64 -5.08
CA ALA A 126 16.55 -5.98 -4.51
C ALA A 126 16.86 -7.04 -5.58
N ILE A 127 17.58 -8.10 -5.17
CA ILE A 127 18.04 -9.16 -6.05
C ILE A 127 17.06 -10.33 -6.05
N LEU A 128 16.61 -10.76 -4.87
CA LEU A 128 15.84 -11.98 -4.68
C LEU A 128 14.35 -11.70 -4.48
N GLU A 129 14.03 -10.92 -3.48
CA GLU A 129 12.66 -10.70 -3.02
C GLU A 129 12.17 -9.29 -3.32
N ARG A 130 10.85 -9.11 -3.27
CA ARG A 130 10.19 -7.81 -3.40
C ARG A 130 9.59 -7.38 -2.06
N GLY A 131 9.12 -6.14 -2.00
CA GLY A 131 8.48 -5.59 -0.80
C GLY A 131 9.46 -5.37 0.35
N LEU A 132 9.00 -5.60 1.57
CA LEU A 132 9.77 -5.29 2.80
C LEU A 132 11.10 -6.04 2.88
N GLU A 133 11.11 -7.33 2.57
CA GLU A 133 12.33 -8.15 2.59
C GLU A 133 13.35 -7.64 1.58
N GLY A 134 12.92 -7.31 0.36
CA GLY A 134 13.80 -6.75 -0.66
C GLY A 134 14.33 -5.36 -0.27
N ALA A 135 13.52 -4.54 0.37
CA ALA A 135 13.97 -3.25 0.87
C ALA A 135 15.06 -3.40 1.93
N MET A 136 14.90 -4.36 2.86
CA MET A 136 15.87 -4.67 3.92
C MET A 136 17.17 -5.26 3.33
N GLU A 137 17.06 -6.26 2.45
CA GLU A 137 18.20 -6.84 1.73
C GLU A 137 19.03 -5.77 1.03
N SER A 138 18.39 -4.88 0.30
CA SER A 138 19.08 -3.84 -0.45
C SER A 138 19.79 -2.81 0.46
N GLY A 139 19.19 -2.50 1.61
CA GLY A 139 19.79 -1.63 2.62
C GLY A 139 21.05 -2.24 3.24
N GLU A 140 21.00 -3.52 3.60
CA GLU A 140 22.16 -4.26 4.12
C GLU A 140 23.29 -4.33 3.08
N ARG A 141 22.97 -4.67 1.84
CA ARG A 141 23.94 -4.70 0.73
C ARG A 141 24.67 -3.37 0.58
N VAL A 142 23.93 -2.26 0.51
CA VAL A 142 24.52 -0.94 0.34
C VAL A 142 25.38 -0.54 1.55
N ALA A 143 24.94 -0.86 2.76
CA ALA A 143 25.74 -0.60 3.97
C ALA A 143 27.09 -1.34 3.92
N LEU A 144 27.08 -2.61 3.51
CA LEU A 144 28.31 -3.40 3.34
C LEU A 144 29.20 -2.85 2.21
N GLU A 145 28.62 -2.45 1.08
CA GLU A 145 29.35 -1.81 -0.03
C GLU A 145 30.08 -0.54 0.43
N ILE A 146 29.40 0.32 1.19
CA ILE A 146 30.01 1.55 1.73
C ILE A 146 31.15 1.23 2.67
N LEU A 147 30.97 0.29 3.61
CA LEU A 147 31.97 -0.10 4.59
C LEU A 147 33.21 -0.74 3.93
N THR A 148 33.02 -1.42 2.81
CA THR A 148 34.10 -2.11 2.11
C THR A 148 34.91 -1.16 1.22
N ASN A 149 34.31 -0.08 0.75
CA ASN A 149 34.91 0.91 -0.16
C ASN A 149 35.37 2.21 0.54
N ALA A 150 35.20 2.29 1.86
CA ALA A 150 35.65 3.42 2.68
C ALA A 150 37.08 3.18 3.20
#